data_cbd041470d8822c3b67bdcd39a41335d
#
_entry.id   cbd041470d8822c3b67bdcd39a41335d
#
_cell.length_a   1.000
_cell.length_b   1.000
_cell.length_c   1.000
_cell.angle_alpha   90.00
_cell.angle_beta   90.00
_cell.angle_gamma   90.00
#
_symmetry.space_group_name_H-M   'P 1'
#
loop_
_entity.id
_entity.type
_entity.pdbx_description
1 polymer ?
#
loop_
_entity_poly.entity_id
_entity_poly.type
_entity_poly.pdbx_seq_one_letter_code
_entity_poly.pdbx_strand_id
1 'polypeptide(L)'
;MKEIINPAYGRFEDFVRRVPRIFSEEGKTIYKARNEIKVFEVDGVELNVKRYRVPLLINRVIYRFFRQPKAVRAYEYALRLVAKGFETPAPIAYVLFREKGLLGYSYFI
;
A
#
# COMPACT_ATOMS: atom_id res chain seq x y z
N MET A 1 7.10 -8.62 -7.67
CA MET A 1 6.16 -8.01 -6.73
C MET A 1 6.46 -8.50 -5.32
N LYS A 2 6.45 -7.61 -4.36
CA LYS A 2 6.62 -7.97 -2.94
C LYS A 2 5.40 -7.50 -2.18
N GLU A 3 4.76 -8.41 -1.44
CA GLU A 3 3.70 -8.05 -0.52
C GLU A 3 4.02 -8.53 0.89
N ILE A 4 3.66 -7.72 1.86
CA ILE A 4 3.67 -8.08 3.27
C ILE A 4 2.27 -7.82 3.81
N ILE A 5 1.70 -8.83 4.44
CA ILE A 5 0.34 -8.79 4.94
C ILE A 5 0.38 -8.95 6.46
N ASN A 6 -0.34 -8.07 7.16
CA ASN A 6 -0.50 -8.19 8.61
C ASN A 6 -1.18 -9.53 8.91
N PRO A 7 -0.56 -10.39 9.73
CA PRO A 7 -1.12 -11.72 10.03
C PRO A 7 -2.54 -11.68 10.60
N ALA A 8 -2.91 -10.62 11.31
CA ALA A 8 -4.26 -10.45 11.85
C ALA A 8 -5.32 -10.33 10.76
N TYR A 9 -4.93 -10.03 9.52
CA TYR A 9 -5.82 -9.77 8.40
C TYR A 9 -5.53 -10.67 7.20
N GLY A 10 -5.05 -11.87 7.44
CA GLY A 10 -4.72 -12.83 6.39
C GLY A 10 -5.89 -13.17 5.48
N ARG A 11 -7.13 -13.00 5.94
CA ARG A 11 -8.33 -13.24 5.13
C ARG A 11 -8.43 -12.31 3.91
N PHE A 12 -7.70 -11.21 3.89
CA PHE A 12 -7.67 -10.28 2.77
C PHE A 12 -6.52 -10.54 1.79
N GLU A 13 -5.78 -11.63 1.96
CA GLU A 13 -4.60 -11.93 1.14
C GLU A 13 -4.89 -11.94 -0.35
N ASP A 14 -5.97 -12.59 -0.78
CA ASP A 14 -6.33 -12.66 -2.19
C ASP A 14 -6.59 -11.27 -2.77
N PHE A 15 -7.30 -10.43 -2.02
CA PHE A 15 -7.54 -9.05 -2.42
C PHE A 15 -6.21 -8.28 -2.55
N VAL A 16 -5.34 -8.38 -1.52
CA VAL A 16 -4.06 -7.67 -1.51
C VAL A 16 -3.23 -8.02 -2.75
N ARG A 17 -3.17 -9.29 -3.10
CA ARG A 17 -2.42 -9.74 -4.28
C ARG A 17 -2.98 -9.23 -5.58
N ARG A 18 -4.29 -8.96 -5.64
CA ARG A 18 -4.95 -8.45 -6.84
C ARG A 18 -4.86 -6.94 -6.99
N VAL A 19 -4.56 -6.21 -5.92
CA VAL A 19 -4.58 -4.74 -5.91
C VAL A 19 -3.84 -4.11 -7.10
N PRO A 20 -2.61 -4.51 -7.45
CA PRO A 20 -1.93 -3.88 -8.58
C PRO A 20 -2.67 -4.01 -9.91
N ARG A 21 -3.47 -5.07 -10.09
CA ARG A 21 -4.23 -5.27 -11.32
C ARG A 21 -5.57 -4.54 -11.32
N ILE A 22 -6.23 -4.49 -10.16
CA ILE A 22 -7.61 -4.00 -10.11
C ILE A 22 -7.71 -2.53 -9.72
N PHE A 23 -6.64 -1.93 -9.22
CA PHE A 23 -6.72 -0.57 -8.67
C PHE A 23 -7.19 0.46 -9.70
N SER A 24 -6.77 0.35 -10.95
CA SER A 24 -7.15 1.32 -11.99
C SER A 24 -8.58 1.14 -12.48
N GLU A 25 -9.16 -0.04 -12.31
CA GLU A 25 -10.46 -0.40 -12.91
C GLU A 25 -11.59 -0.49 -11.89
N GLU A 26 -11.29 -0.76 -10.63
CA GLU A 26 -12.28 -1.01 -9.60
C GLU A 26 -12.11 -0.05 -8.43
N GLY A 27 -13.03 -0.11 -7.50
CA GLY A 27 -12.99 0.72 -6.31
C GLY A 27 -13.52 2.13 -6.52
N LYS A 28 -13.82 2.81 -5.42
CA LYS A 28 -14.33 4.17 -5.45
C LYS A 28 -13.22 5.15 -5.09
N THR A 29 -12.88 6.04 -6.01
CA THR A 29 -11.88 7.08 -5.77
C THR A 29 -12.42 8.12 -4.78
N ILE A 30 -11.73 8.32 -3.67
CA ILE A 30 -12.08 9.34 -2.69
C ILE A 30 -11.08 10.49 -2.65
N TYR A 31 -9.91 10.30 -3.24
CA TYR A 31 -8.88 11.33 -3.34
C TYR A 31 -7.96 11.01 -4.51
N LYS A 32 -7.65 12.02 -5.31
CA LYS A 32 -6.73 11.85 -6.44
C LYS A 32 -5.92 13.12 -6.63
N ALA A 33 -4.61 13.02 -6.38
CA ALA A 33 -3.65 14.07 -6.61
C ALA A 33 -2.32 13.40 -6.95
N ARG A 34 -1.24 13.70 -6.19
CA ARG A 34 0.04 12.97 -6.33
C ARG A 34 -0.14 11.48 -6.07
N ASN A 35 -0.95 11.18 -5.06
CA ASN A 35 -1.32 9.82 -4.72
C ASN A 35 -2.81 9.66 -4.95
N GLU A 36 -3.26 8.44 -5.07
CA GLU A 36 -4.68 8.15 -5.26
C GLU A 36 -5.14 7.23 -4.15
N ILE A 37 -6.29 7.56 -3.55
CA ILE A 37 -6.91 6.73 -2.51
C ILE A 37 -8.23 6.23 -3.04
N LYS A 38 -8.43 4.93 -2.98
CA LYS A 38 -9.69 4.28 -3.33
C LYS A 38 -10.21 3.45 -2.18
N VAL A 39 -11.52 3.34 -2.12
CA VAL A 39 -12.20 2.44 -1.19
C VAL A 39 -12.69 1.22 -1.96
N PHE A 40 -12.39 0.05 -1.42
CA PHE A 40 -12.85 -1.23 -1.94
C PHE A 40 -13.68 -1.92 -0.86
N GLU A 41 -14.80 -2.50 -1.24
CA GLU A 41 -15.56 -3.34 -0.33
C GLU A 41 -15.17 -4.80 -0.55
N VAL A 42 -14.67 -5.44 0.51
CA VAL A 42 -14.21 -6.82 0.48
C VAL A 42 -14.84 -7.56 1.66
N ASP A 43 -15.67 -8.57 1.37
CA ASP A 43 -16.34 -9.37 2.39
C ASP A 43 -17.08 -8.52 3.43
N GLY A 44 -17.75 -7.46 2.97
CA GLY A 44 -18.52 -6.57 3.83
C GLY A 44 -17.69 -5.54 4.60
N VAL A 45 -16.39 -5.48 4.35
CA VAL A 45 -15.47 -4.53 5.00
C VAL A 45 -14.96 -3.52 3.97
N GLU A 46 -14.99 -2.24 4.33
CA GLU A 46 -14.40 -1.21 3.49
C GLU A 46 -12.91 -1.09 3.76
N LEU A 47 -12.12 -1.27 2.70
CA LEU A 47 -10.67 -1.15 2.76
C LEU A 47 -10.21 0.07 1.98
N ASN A 48 -9.44 0.93 2.62
CA ASN A 48 -8.81 2.06 1.95
C ASN A 48 -7.49 1.61 1.36
N VAL A 49 -7.31 1.83 0.06
CA VAL A 49 -6.06 1.52 -0.62
C VAL A 49 -5.45 2.80 -1.15
N LYS A 50 -4.26 3.11 -0.69
CA LYS A 50 -3.50 4.28 -1.15
C LYS A 50 -2.41 3.82 -2.11
N ARG A 51 -2.48 4.31 -3.34
CA ARG A 51 -1.45 4.07 -4.34
C ARG A 51 -0.51 5.27 -4.40
N TYR A 52 0.76 5.01 -4.15
CA TYR A 52 1.81 6.02 -4.33
C TYR A 52 2.28 5.98 -5.78
N ARG A 53 2.44 7.15 -6.38
CA ARG A 53 2.91 7.23 -7.76
C ARG A 53 4.33 6.70 -7.91
N VAL A 54 4.69 6.36 -9.14
CA VAL A 54 6.06 5.97 -9.48
C VAL A 54 6.97 7.17 -9.22
N PRO A 55 8.04 7.01 -8.41
CA PRO A 55 8.96 8.10 -8.13
C PRO A 55 9.73 8.54 -9.39
N LEU A 56 10.25 9.76 -9.39
CA LEU A 56 11.20 10.19 -10.42
C LEU A 56 12.41 9.26 -10.43
N LEU A 57 13.07 9.13 -11.57
CA LEU A 57 14.15 8.16 -11.75
C LEU A 57 15.23 8.26 -10.66
N ILE A 58 15.66 9.46 -10.34
CA ILE A 58 16.67 9.66 -9.29
C ILE A 58 16.17 9.15 -7.94
N ASN A 59 14.90 9.39 -7.60
CA ASN A 59 14.31 8.92 -6.36
C ASN A 59 14.13 7.41 -6.36
N ARG A 60 13.84 6.80 -7.52
CA ARG A 60 13.76 5.34 -7.65
C ARG A 60 15.09 4.69 -7.27
N VAL A 61 16.21 5.27 -7.69
CA VAL A 61 17.55 4.81 -7.32
C VAL A 61 17.78 4.94 -5.82
N ILE A 62 17.40 6.09 -5.24
CA ILE A 62 17.54 6.33 -3.79
C ILE A 62 16.73 5.31 -3.00
N TYR A 63 15.49 5.03 -3.39
CA TYR A 63 14.66 4.04 -2.71
C TYR A 63 15.24 2.63 -2.82
N ARG A 64 15.93 2.32 -3.92
CA ARG A 64 16.53 1.00 -4.06
C ARG A 64 17.68 0.78 -3.07
N PHE A 65 18.51 1.80 -2.84
CA PHE A 65 19.76 1.64 -2.12
C PHE A 65 19.81 2.30 -0.74
N PHE A 66 19.03 3.35 -0.52
CA PHE A 66 19.22 4.21 0.65
C PHE A 66 17.97 4.46 1.49
N ARG A 67 16.77 4.21 0.97
CA ARG A 67 15.52 4.55 1.67
C ARG A 67 14.45 3.51 1.48
N GLN A 68 13.63 3.34 2.54
CA GLN A 68 12.41 2.55 2.42
C GLN A 68 11.34 3.30 1.63
N PRO A 69 10.56 2.61 0.77
CA PRO A 69 9.41 3.20 0.09
C PRO A 69 8.37 3.74 1.08
N LYS A 70 7.60 4.73 0.63
CA LYS A 70 6.57 5.35 1.47
C LYS A 70 5.52 4.36 1.96
N ALA A 71 5.12 3.40 1.13
CA ALA A 71 4.14 2.38 1.52
C ALA A 71 4.64 1.54 2.70
N VAL A 72 5.92 1.15 2.68
CA VAL A 72 6.53 0.39 3.77
C VAL A 72 6.55 1.23 5.05
N ARG A 73 6.97 2.48 4.95
CA ARG A 73 7.03 3.38 6.11
C ARG A 73 5.64 3.63 6.70
N ALA A 74 4.62 3.81 5.85
CA ALA A 74 3.25 4.00 6.31
C ALA A 74 2.74 2.78 7.07
N TYR A 75 2.99 1.61 6.54
CA TYR A 75 2.59 0.36 7.17
C TYR A 75 3.27 0.15 8.53
N GLU A 76 4.59 0.29 8.58
CA GLU A 76 5.35 0.10 9.81
C GLU A 76 5.01 1.15 10.87
N TYR A 77 4.79 2.40 10.45
CA TYR A 77 4.39 3.46 11.36
C TYR A 77 3.01 3.18 11.96
N ALA A 78 2.06 2.74 11.14
CA ALA A 78 0.72 2.38 11.62
C ALA A 78 0.77 1.21 12.60
N LEU A 79 1.60 0.20 12.35
CA LEU A 79 1.79 -0.90 13.30
C LEU A 79 2.30 -0.40 14.64
N ARG A 80 3.24 0.53 14.64
CA ARG A 80 3.78 1.10 15.88
C ARG A 80 2.73 1.90 16.64
N LEU A 81 1.90 2.65 15.93
CA LEU A 81 0.82 3.41 16.57
C LEU A 81 -0.19 2.48 17.24
N VAL A 82 -0.59 1.41 16.57
CA VAL A 82 -1.49 0.40 17.15
C VAL A 82 -0.87 -0.23 18.39
N ALA A 83 0.40 -0.60 18.33
CA ALA A 83 1.11 -1.21 19.46
C ALA A 83 1.18 -0.28 20.68
N LYS A 84 1.18 1.05 20.46
CA LYS A 84 1.20 2.06 21.53
C LYS A 84 -0.20 2.45 22.01
N GLY A 85 -1.25 1.85 21.46
CA GLY A 85 -2.62 2.12 21.87
C GLY A 85 -3.29 3.32 21.21
N PHE A 86 -2.67 3.92 20.19
CA PHE A 86 -3.29 5.02 19.45
C PHE A 86 -4.37 4.49 18.50
N GLU A 87 -5.44 5.26 18.36
CA GLU A 87 -6.47 4.98 17.36
C GLU A 87 -5.94 5.35 15.97
N THR A 88 -5.97 4.38 15.07
CA THR A 88 -5.62 4.57 13.66
C THR A 88 -6.32 3.49 12.86
N PRO A 89 -6.61 3.72 11.57
CA PRO A 89 -7.09 2.63 10.73
C PRO A 89 -6.11 1.46 10.79
N ALA A 90 -6.64 0.24 10.89
CA ALA A 90 -5.81 -0.94 11.02
C ALA A 90 -4.94 -1.12 9.77
N PRO A 91 -3.62 -1.28 9.92
CA PRO A 91 -2.75 -1.54 8.78
C PRO A 91 -2.93 -2.98 8.31
N ILE A 92 -3.36 -3.16 7.08
CA ILE A 92 -3.62 -4.49 6.51
C ILE A 92 -2.38 -5.03 5.80
N ALA A 93 -1.78 -4.23 4.91
CA ALA A 93 -0.69 -4.71 4.07
C ALA A 93 0.02 -3.58 3.34
N TYR A 94 1.17 -3.91 2.76
CA TYR A 94 1.75 -3.09 1.70
C TYR A 94 2.16 -3.97 0.53
N VAL A 95 2.14 -3.39 -0.66
CA VAL A 95 2.54 -4.05 -1.90
C VAL A 95 3.53 -3.15 -2.63
N LEU A 96 4.67 -3.72 -3.02
CA LEU A 96 5.68 -3.02 -3.81
C LEU A 96 5.75 -3.67 -5.19
N PHE A 97 5.50 -2.88 -6.22
CA PHE A 97 5.65 -3.33 -7.59
C PHE A 97 6.95 -2.74 -8.15
N ARG A 98 7.90 -3.61 -8.53
CA ARG A 98 9.20 -3.17 -9.03
C ARG A 98 9.34 -3.51 -10.50
N GLU A 99 9.92 -2.58 -11.24
CA GLU A 99 10.27 -2.75 -12.64
C GLU A 99 11.78 -2.63 -12.79
N LYS A 100 12.42 -3.63 -13.40
CA LYS A 100 13.88 -3.67 -13.61
C LYS A 100 14.66 -3.38 -12.31
N GLY A 101 14.16 -3.88 -11.19
CA GLY A 101 14.76 -3.69 -9.87
C GLY A 101 14.53 -2.33 -9.24
N LEU A 102 13.82 -1.42 -9.90
CA LEU A 102 13.49 -0.09 -9.37
C LEU A 102 12.02 -0.03 -8.96
N LEU A 103 11.72 0.83 -7.98
CA LEU A 103 10.37 0.98 -7.45
C LEU A 103 9.43 1.56 -8.50
N GLY A 104 8.33 0.85 -8.77
CA GLY A 104 7.21 1.33 -9.56
C GLY A 104 6.10 1.86 -8.63
N TYR A 105 4.85 1.51 -8.92
CA TYR A 105 3.75 1.81 -8.00
C TYR A 105 3.91 1.04 -6.70
N SER A 106 3.52 1.67 -5.60
CA SER A 106 3.43 0.99 -4.31
C SER A 106 2.07 1.30 -3.67
N TYR A 107 1.62 0.38 -2.84
CA TYR A 107 0.28 0.43 -2.27
C TYR A 107 0.34 0.20 -0.77
N PHE A 108 -0.43 0.99 -0.04
CA PHE A 108 -0.67 0.79 1.39
C PHE A 108 -2.17 0.57 1.60
N ILE A 109 -2.50 -0.50 2.30
CA ILE A 109 -3.89 -0.90 2.57
C ILE A 109 -4.15 -0.83 4.07
#